data_45c6f0279654d9d35b567c33271cc4f6
#
_entry.id   45c6f0279654d9d35b567c33271cc4f6
#
_cell.length_a   1.000
_cell.length_b   1.000
_cell.length_c   1.000
_cell.angle_alpha   90.00
_cell.angle_beta   90.00
_cell.angle_gamma   90.00
#
_symmetry.space_group_name_H-M   'P 1'
#
loop_
_entity.id
_entity.type
_entity.pdbx_description
1 polymer ?
#
loop_
_entity_poly.entity_id
_entity_poly.type
_entity_poly.pdbx_seq_one_letter_code
_entity_poly.pdbx_strand_id
1 'polypeptide(L)'
;PGLKLSRDEIMIDAMGNAQGFELRSIGGGWSIEPIEETNWIFDYEPKSGDEGNAVVGITLRVNEGMQERYTRMIVRQENTGVTDTVFVGQYTYESKYTRRSDSLALLVLHESLNGEGWRNPWNPRKPMTEWSGVTLEEINGELRVTALLLSDFSLSGNLPNEVGNLRELTSLRITGKVYKCPNSLINLRKLESLNVNFSDGTEWFLPNDMSSMLSLKEFKPGQLKIPMESFAAFYTLPALESLSLSTIYLIGDLPEGISKLKHLKSLDLAGTNIYSLPNDIGELAENLTTLNLRGCQALASLGENIGKLVNLKTLILSGCKVLKELPEGFG
;
A
#
# COMPACT_ATOMS: atom_id res chain seq x y z
N PRO A 1 30.66 -28.65 -24.58
CA PRO A 1 29.38 -27.97 -24.66
C PRO A 1 28.54 -28.26 -23.43
N GLY A 2 27.80 -27.30 -22.96
CA GLY A 2 26.92 -27.49 -21.81
C GLY A 2 26.16 -26.20 -21.42
N LEU A 3 25.04 -26.43 -20.76
CA LEU A 3 24.26 -25.41 -20.10
C LEU A 3 24.42 -25.54 -18.59
N LYS A 4 24.42 -24.41 -17.88
CA LYS A 4 24.36 -24.37 -16.43
C LYS A 4 23.46 -23.24 -16.01
N LEU A 5 22.42 -23.56 -15.22
CA LEU A 5 21.52 -22.60 -14.61
C LEU A 5 21.93 -22.37 -13.14
N SER A 6 21.77 -21.16 -12.65
CA SER A 6 22.05 -20.82 -11.23
C SER A 6 21.01 -21.42 -10.29
N ARG A 7 19.84 -21.74 -10.81
CA ARG A 7 18.73 -22.40 -10.10
C ARG A 7 17.84 -23.17 -11.09
N ASP A 8 17.18 -24.18 -10.62
CA ASP A 8 16.24 -25.03 -11.35
C ASP A 8 14.77 -24.67 -11.06
N GLU A 9 14.53 -23.80 -10.08
CA GLU A 9 13.22 -23.33 -9.68
C GLU A 9 13.23 -21.85 -9.33
N ILE A 10 12.16 -21.13 -9.76
CA ILE A 10 11.89 -19.73 -9.43
C ILE A 10 10.44 -19.64 -8.98
N MET A 11 10.23 -19.18 -7.73
CA MET A 11 8.91 -18.84 -7.24
C MET A 11 8.75 -17.31 -7.20
N ILE A 12 7.78 -16.80 -7.94
CA ILE A 12 7.50 -15.38 -8.10
C ILE A 12 6.25 -15.05 -7.27
N ASP A 13 6.20 -13.87 -6.69
CA ASP A 13 5.04 -13.44 -5.91
C ASP A 13 3.79 -13.25 -6.78
N ALA A 14 2.63 -13.14 -6.12
CA ALA A 14 1.35 -12.98 -6.80
C ALA A 14 1.27 -11.74 -7.71
N MET A 15 2.05 -10.69 -7.39
CA MET A 15 2.10 -9.46 -8.19
C MET A 15 2.87 -9.64 -9.50
N GLY A 16 3.62 -10.73 -9.65
CA GLY A 16 4.38 -11.01 -10.86
C GLY A 16 5.65 -10.18 -11.00
N ASN A 17 6.19 -9.64 -9.90
CA ASN A 17 7.42 -8.85 -9.91
C ASN A 17 8.58 -9.64 -10.54
N ALA A 18 9.34 -8.96 -11.38
CA ALA A 18 10.45 -9.57 -12.10
C ALA A 18 11.43 -10.29 -11.18
N GLN A 19 11.72 -11.53 -11.51
CA GLN A 19 12.74 -12.37 -10.90
C GLN A 19 13.62 -12.94 -12.00
N GLY A 20 14.85 -13.34 -11.68
CA GLY A 20 15.76 -13.85 -12.70
C GLY A 20 16.65 -14.97 -12.22
N PHE A 21 17.31 -15.61 -13.16
CA PHE A 21 18.34 -16.60 -12.94
C PHE A 21 19.52 -16.35 -13.87
N GLU A 22 20.70 -16.78 -13.45
CA GLU A 22 21.90 -16.74 -14.27
C GLU A 22 21.97 -18.03 -15.09
N LEU A 23 22.33 -17.83 -16.36
CA LEU A 23 22.56 -18.89 -17.33
C LEU A 23 23.99 -18.78 -17.83
N ARG A 24 24.68 -19.92 -17.93
CA ARG A 24 25.95 -20.03 -18.61
C ARG A 24 25.86 -21.06 -19.73
N SER A 25 26.17 -20.65 -20.96
CA SER A 25 26.29 -21.53 -22.13
C SER A 25 27.74 -21.66 -22.55
N ILE A 26 28.22 -22.89 -22.78
CA ILE A 26 29.59 -23.19 -23.19
C ILE A 26 29.54 -24.05 -24.45
N GLY A 27 30.02 -23.50 -25.55
CA GLY A 27 30.12 -24.17 -26.86
C GLY A 27 28.96 -23.92 -27.81
N GLY A 28 28.20 -22.85 -27.61
CA GLY A 28 27.16 -22.39 -28.53
C GLY A 28 26.21 -21.36 -27.89
N GLY A 29 25.48 -20.67 -28.75
CA GLY A 29 24.38 -19.80 -28.37
C GLY A 29 23.26 -20.59 -27.66
N TRP A 30 22.27 -19.88 -27.14
CA TRP A 30 21.16 -20.47 -26.41
C TRP A 30 19.85 -19.74 -26.69
N SER A 31 18.74 -20.43 -26.49
CA SER A 31 17.39 -19.88 -26.49
C SER A 31 16.60 -20.40 -25.31
N ILE A 32 15.57 -19.65 -24.89
CA ILE A 32 14.63 -20.04 -23.83
C ILE A 32 13.22 -19.83 -24.29
N GLU A 33 12.33 -20.75 -23.93
CA GLU A 33 10.90 -20.64 -24.20
C GLU A 33 10.08 -21.42 -23.16
N PRO A 34 8.81 -21.07 -22.88
CA PRO A 34 7.94 -21.91 -22.09
C PRO A 34 7.63 -23.21 -22.85
N ILE A 35 7.57 -24.34 -22.14
CA ILE A 35 7.25 -25.67 -22.73
C ILE A 35 5.79 -25.70 -23.20
N GLU A 36 4.92 -25.00 -22.48
CA GLU A 36 3.48 -24.88 -22.80
C GLU A 36 3.13 -23.41 -22.91
N GLU A 37 2.29 -23.05 -23.88
CA GLU A 37 1.76 -21.71 -23.96
C GLU A 37 0.98 -21.36 -22.70
N THR A 38 1.37 -20.26 -22.04
CA THR A 38 0.71 -19.75 -20.85
C THR A 38 0.35 -18.28 -21.05
N ASN A 39 -0.85 -17.90 -20.64
CA ASN A 39 -1.30 -16.51 -20.74
C ASN A 39 -0.87 -15.63 -19.54
N TRP A 40 -0.19 -16.21 -18.56
CA TRP A 40 0.20 -15.52 -17.32
C TRP A 40 1.70 -15.17 -17.24
N ILE A 41 2.56 -15.71 -18.11
CA ILE A 41 3.88 -15.15 -18.34
C ILE A 41 3.69 -13.88 -19.18
N PHE A 42 4.03 -12.73 -18.60
CA PHE A 42 3.91 -11.44 -19.31
C PHE A 42 5.07 -11.24 -20.27
N ASP A 43 6.29 -11.46 -19.77
CA ASP A 43 7.51 -11.32 -20.56
C ASP A 43 8.68 -12.08 -19.93
N TYR A 44 9.69 -12.39 -20.73
CA TYR A 44 10.97 -12.92 -20.29
C TYR A 44 12.06 -12.47 -21.26
N GLU A 45 13.15 -11.94 -20.70
CA GLU A 45 14.23 -11.34 -21.50
C GLU A 45 15.60 -11.62 -20.86
N PRO A 46 16.64 -11.85 -21.66
CA PRO A 46 16.62 -12.10 -23.11
C PRO A 46 16.07 -13.51 -23.45
N LYS A 47 15.47 -13.65 -24.65
CA LYS A 47 14.91 -14.94 -25.15
C LYS A 47 15.95 -15.85 -25.76
N SER A 48 17.09 -15.28 -26.13
CA SER A 48 18.25 -15.99 -26.67
C SER A 48 19.52 -15.17 -26.46
N GLY A 49 20.65 -15.79 -26.61
CA GLY A 49 21.96 -15.13 -26.51
C GLY A 49 23.08 -15.96 -27.12
N ASP A 50 24.25 -15.36 -27.20
CA ASP A 50 25.48 -16.00 -27.64
C ASP A 50 26.05 -16.90 -26.52
N GLU A 51 27.15 -17.59 -26.82
CA GLU A 51 27.93 -18.30 -25.83
C GLU A 51 28.42 -17.36 -24.72
N GLY A 52 28.33 -17.80 -23.45
CA GLY A 52 28.76 -17.00 -22.31
C GLY A 52 27.74 -17.00 -21.15
N ASN A 53 27.84 -15.98 -20.34
CA ASN A 53 26.94 -15.78 -19.19
C ASN A 53 25.82 -14.79 -19.58
N ALA A 54 24.61 -15.09 -19.13
CA ALA A 54 23.46 -14.20 -19.25
C ALA A 54 22.63 -14.23 -17.96
N VAL A 55 21.82 -13.18 -17.77
CA VAL A 55 20.79 -13.14 -16.72
C VAL A 55 19.45 -13.06 -17.44
N VAL A 56 18.60 -14.05 -17.23
CA VAL A 56 17.24 -14.07 -17.80
C VAL A 56 16.27 -13.60 -16.72
N GLY A 57 15.58 -12.51 -17.00
CA GLY A 57 14.50 -11.97 -16.17
C GLY A 57 13.15 -12.53 -16.62
N ILE A 58 12.27 -12.83 -15.69
CA ILE A 58 10.90 -13.30 -15.95
C ILE A 58 9.94 -12.39 -15.22
N THR A 59 8.94 -11.87 -15.94
CA THR A 59 7.85 -11.05 -15.39
C THR A 59 6.53 -11.76 -15.64
N LEU A 60 5.67 -11.82 -14.64
CA LEU A 60 4.39 -12.52 -14.69
C LEU A 60 3.23 -11.53 -14.60
N ARG A 61 2.07 -11.91 -15.12
CA ARG A 61 0.81 -11.22 -14.83
C ARG A 61 0.38 -11.51 -13.40
N VAL A 62 -0.34 -10.57 -12.77
CA VAL A 62 -0.88 -10.75 -11.42
C VAL A 62 -1.67 -12.07 -11.33
N ASN A 63 -1.44 -12.84 -10.27
CA ASN A 63 -2.22 -14.02 -9.95
C ASN A 63 -3.35 -13.66 -8.99
N GLU A 64 -4.50 -13.31 -9.52
CA GLU A 64 -5.72 -13.03 -8.75
C GLU A 64 -6.49 -14.32 -8.38
N GLY A 65 -6.02 -15.47 -8.84
CA GLY A 65 -6.63 -16.78 -8.59
C GLY A 65 -6.36 -17.30 -7.18
N MET A 66 -7.12 -18.30 -6.78
CA MET A 66 -6.98 -19.00 -5.49
C MET A 66 -5.97 -20.17 -5.55
N GLN A 67 -5.33 -20.39 -6.70
CA GLN A 67 -4.35 -21.46 -6.88
C GLN A 67 -3.02 -20.93 -7.37
N GLU A 68 -1.94 -21.53 -6.91
CA GLU A 68 -0.61 -21.33 -7.45
C GLU A 68 -0.56 -21.81 -8.89
N ARG A 69 0.28 -21.15 -9.69
CA ARG A 69 0.49 -21.47 -11.10
C ARG A 69 1.91 -21.92 -11.32
N TYR A 70 2.08 -22.92 -12.16
CA TYR A 70 3.38 -23.49 -12.47
C TYR A 70 3.51 -23.73 -13.96
N THR A 71 4.69 -23.51 -14.48
CA THR A 71 5.11 -23.93 -15.83
C THR A 71 6.58 -24.26 -15.84
N ARG A 72 7.05 -24.77 -16.94
CA ARG A 72 8.47 -25.03 -17.18
C ARG A 72 8.94 -24.23 -18.38
N MET A 73 10.10 -23.64 -18.27
CA MET A 73 10.79 -23.03 -19.38
C MET A 73 11.99 -23.88 -19.75
N ILE A 74 12.10 -24.21 -21.01
CA ILE A 74 13.22 -24.99 -21.55
C ILE A 74 14.27 -24.05 -22.11
N VAL A 75 15.50 -24.26 -21.68
CA VAL A 75 16.69 -23.63 -22.28
C VAL A 75 17.34 -24.61 -23.22
N ARG A 76 17.56 -24.22 -24.44
CA ARG A 76 18.19 -25.03 -25.50
C ARG A 76 19.52 -24.42 -25.89
N GLN A 77 20.55 -25.24 -25.96
CA GLN A 77 21.81 -24.82 -26.56
C GLN A 77 21.79 -25.07 -28.09
N GLU A 78 22.12 -24.06 -28.83
CA GLU A 78 22.18 -24.16 -30.31
C GLU A 78 23.23 -25.15 -30.75
N ASN A 79 22.93 -25.88 -31.83
CA ASN A 79 23.81 -26.81 -32.52
C ASN A 79 24.32 -28.02 -31.69
N THR A 80 23.88 -28.21 -30.50
CA THR A 80 24.37 -29.31 -29.62
C THR A 80 23.27 -30.28 -29.16
N GLY A 81 22.01 -29.86 -29.18
CA GLY A 81 20.89 -30.61 -28.64
C GLY A 81 20.85 -30.65 -27.09
N VAL A 82 21.77 -29.98 -26.41
CA VAL A 82 21.75 -29.87 -24.94
C VAL A 82 20.59 -28.99 -24.51
N THR A 83 19.83 -29.49 -23.54
CA THR A 83 18.70 -28.75 -22.95
C THR A 83 18.78 -28.76 -21.45
N ASP A 84 18.26 -27.74 -20.80
CA ASP A 84 18.04 -27.67 -19.38
C ASP A 84 16.66 -27.03 -19.12
N THR A 85 16.14 -27.13 -17.92
CA THR A 85 14.78 -26.69 -17.60
C THR A 85 14.75 -25.92 -16.29
N VAL A 86 14.05 -24.78 -16.28
CA VAL A 86 13.74 -24.04 -15.08
C VAL A 86 12.23 -24.09 -14.81
N PHE A 87 11.85 -24.48 -13.60
CA PHE A 87 10.49 -24.39 -13.11
C PHE A 87 10.18 -22.95 -12.73
N VAL A 88 9.06 -22.43 -13.23
CA VAL A 88 8.56 -21.11 -12.89
C VAL A 88 7.23 -21.28 -12.20
N GLY A 89 7.16 -20.89 -10.95
CA GLY A 89 5.95 -20.90 -10.14
C GLY A 89 5.54 -19.49 -9.75
N GLN A 90 4.25 -19.30 -9.57
CA GLN A 90 3.70 -18.05 -9.03
C GLN A 90 2.78 -18.35 -7.87
N TYR A 91 3.08 -17.73 -6.73
CA TYR A 91 2.22 -17.81 -5.55
C TYR A 91 0.84 -17.19 -5.83
N THR A 92 -0.16 -17.65 -5.10
CA THR A 92 -1.40 -16.88 -4.95
C THR A 92 -1.16 -15.68 -4.04
N TYR A 93 -2.11 -14.78 -3.98
CA TYR A 93 -2.06 -13.69 -3.00
C TYR A 93 -1.96 -14.21 -1.56
N GLU A 94 -2.50 -15.40 -1.29
CA GLU A 94 -2.63 -15.96 0.05
C GLU A 94 -1.54 -16.98 0.40
N SER A 95 -1.07 -17.79 -0.54
CA SER A 95 -0.17 -18.92 -0.24
C SER A 95 1.24 -18.50 0.23
N LYS A 96 1.70 -17.32 -0.17
CA LYS A 96 2.99 -16.76 0.30
C LYS A 96 2.89 -16.18 1.71
N TYR A 97 1.68 -15.79 2.13
CA TYR A 97 1.46 -15.03 3.35
C TYR A 97 0.82 -15.92 4.41
N THR A 98 1.66 -16.45 5.30
CA THR A 98 1.34 -17.39 6.37
C THR A 98 1.61 -16.77 7.73
N ARG A 99 1.27 -17.46 8.81
CA ARG A 99 1.69 -17.11 10.17
C ARG A 99 3.20 -16.84 10.27
N ARG A 100 4.02 -17.59 9.55
CA ARG A 100 5.46 -17.41 9.55
C ARG A 100 5.86 -16.09 8.87
N SER A 101 5.23 -15.75 7.76
CA SER A 101 5.48 -14.46 7.08
C SER A 101 5.06 -13.29 7.94
N ASP A 102 3.92 -13.40 8.66
CA ASP A 102 3.46 -12.39 9.60
C ASP A 102 4.48 -12.18 10.73
N SER A 103 4.96 -13.28 11.33
CA SER A 103 6.00 -13.22 12.37
C SER A 103 7.28 -12.54 11.90
N LEU A 104 7.75 -12.88 10.70
CA LEU A 104 8.95 -12.25 10.13
C LEU A 104 8.74 -10.76 9.85
N ALA A 105 7.59 -10.38 9.32
CA ALA A 105 7.24 -8.98 9.08
C ALA A 105 7.23 -8.17 10.38
N LEU A 106 6.68 -8.73 11.45
CA LEU A 106 6.67 -8.08 12.76
C LEU A 106 8.06 -7.96 13.39
N LEU A 107 8.94 -8.95 13.20
CA LEU A 107 10.31 -8.88 13.69
C LEU A 107 11.11 -7.79 12.97
N VAL A 108 10.98 -7.69 11.65
CA VAL A 108 11.60 -6.60 10.88
C VAL A 108 11.04 -5.24 11.31
N LEU A 109 9.73 -5.15 11.56
CA LEU A 109 9.10 -3.94 12.06
C LEU A 109 9.62 -3.57 13.45
N HIS A 110 9.77 -4.52 14.36
CA HIS A 110 10.33 -4.30 15.69
C HIS A 110 11.76 -3.72 15.61
N GLU A 111 12.63 -4.34 14.79
CA GLU A 111 13.99 -3.85 14.57
C GLU A 111 13.99 -2.44 13.94
N SER A 112 13.20 -2.25 12.89
CA SER A 112 13.15 -1.01 12.11
C SER A 112 12.61 0.20 12.88
N LEU A 113 11.80 -0.05 13.91
CA LEU A 113 11.22 0.96 14.80
C LEU A 113 11.90 1.02 16.17
N ASN A 114 13.16 0.54 16.29
CA ASN A 114 13.93 0.51 17.53
C ASN A 114 13.20 -0.21 18.67
N GLY A 115 12.73 -1.41 18.41
CA GLY A 115 11.87 -2.19 19.29
C GLY A 115 12.45 -2.48 20.67
N GLU A 116 13.77 -2.63 20.79
CA GLU A 116 14.47 -2.78 22.07
C GLU A 116 14.30 -1.55 22.98
N GLY A 117 14.08 -0.37 22.39
CA GLY A 117 13.82 0.87 23.12
C GLY A 117 12.36 1.10 23.49
N TRP A 118 11.44 0.21 23.15
CA TRP A 118 10.03 0.37 23.49
C TRP A 118 9.79 0.18 24.98
N ARG A 119 8.71 0.77 25.50
CA ARG A 119 8.31 0.57 26.90
C ARG A 119 8.03 -0.90 27.20
N ASN A 120 7.43 -1.62 26.26
CA ASN A 120 7.14 -3.05 26.32
C ASN A 120 7.71 -3.74 25.08
N PRO A 121 9.03 -4.01 25.02
CA PRO A 121 9.67 -4.61 23.87
C PRO A 121 9.15 -6.03 23.65
N TRP A 122 8.99 -6.41 22.38
CA TRP A 122 8.67 -7.79 22.05
C TRP A 122 9.87 -8.69 22.33
N ASN A 123 9.62 -9.87 22.86
CA ASN A 123 10.66 -10.89 22.96
C ASN A 123 10.56 -11.84 21.76
N PRO A 124 11.53 -11.83 20.83
CA PRO A 124 11.50 -12.68 19.63
C PRO A 124 11.50 -14.20 19.92
N ARG A 125 11.86 -14.59 21.14
CA ARG A 125 11.85 -16.00 21.58
C ARG A 125 10.47 -16.46 22.08
N LYS A 126 9.52 -15.52 22.22
CA LYS A 126 8.16 -15.81 22.65
C LYS A 126 7.21 -15.79 21.45
N PRO A 127 6.07 -16.49 21.53
CA PRO A 127 5.08 -16.49 20.46
C PRO A 127 4.42 -15.09 20.31
N MET A 128 3.97 -14.78 19.10
CA MET A 128 3.28 -13.51 18.77
C MET A 128 2.06 -13.23 19.65
N THR A 129 1.45 -14.25 20.23
CA THR A 129 0.34 -14.12 21.18
C THR A 129 0.70 -13.35 22.45
N GLU A 130 1.99 -13.24 22.77
CA GLU A 130 2.50 -12.49 23.92
C GLU A 130 3.04 -11.09 23.52
N TRP A 131 2.99 -10.72 22.24
CA TRP A 131 3.51 -9.44 21.76
C TRP A 131 2.45 -8.34 21.90
N SER A 132 2.73 -7.37 22.76
CA SER A 132 1.81 -6.28 23.03
C SER A 132 1.45 -5.50 21.77
N GLY A 133 0.17 -5.22 21.58
CA GLY A 133 -0.35 -4.48 20.42
C GLY A 133 -0.57 -5.32 19.18
N VAL A 134 -0.32 -6.63 19.22
CA VAL A 134 -0.60 -7.57 18.13
C VAL A 134 -1.90 -8.31 18.44
N THR A 135 -2.86 -8.26 17.53
CA THR A 135 -4.08 -9.06 17.56
C THR A 135 -4.00 -10.17 16.53
N LEU A 136 -4.31 -11.38 16.97
CA LEU A 136 -4.29 -12.57 16.13
C LEU A 136 -5.69 -13.17 16.05
N GLU A 137 -6.09 -13.60 14.86
CA GLU A 137 -7.31 -14.37 14.62
C GLU A 137 -6.97 -15.64 13.84
N GLU A 138 -7.77 -16.68 14.06
CA GLU A 138 -7.62 -17.92 13.29
C GLU A 138 -8.27 -17.76 11.91
N ILE A 139 -7.46 -17.85 10.87
CA ILE A 139 -7.88 -17.75 9.48
C ILE A 139 -7.34 -18.96 8.74
N ASN A 140 -8.21 -19.77 8.17
CA ASN A 140 -7.86 -21.01 7.46
C ASN A 140 -6.98 -21.97 8.29
N GLY A 141 -7.23 -22.05 9.61
CA GLY A 141 -6.49 -22.93 10.51
C GLY A 141 -5.14 -22.39 10.97
N GLU A 142 -4.79 -21.14 10.64
CA GLU A 142 -3.59 -20.47 11.11
C GLU A 142 -3.92 -19.19 11.88
N LEU A 143 -3.17 -18.92 12.95
CA LEU A 143 -3.24 -17.61 13.63
C LEU A 143 -2.54 -16.56 12.77
N ARG A 144 -3.30 -15.58 12.30
CA ARG A 144 -2.83 -14.49 11.44
C ARG A 144 -2.95 -13.14 12.15
N VAL A 145 -2.10 -12.19 11.80
CA VAL A 145 -2.14 -10.84 12.36
C VAL A 145 -3.28 -10.04 11.71
N THR A 146 -4.30 -9.68 12.50
CA THR A 146 -5.46 -8.92 12.02
C THR A 146 -5.49 -7.48 12.51
N ALA A 147 -4.82 -7.16 13.64
CA ALA A 147 -4.62 -5.78 14.05
C ALA A 147 -3.23 -5.55 14.64
N LEU A 148 -2.72 -4.34 14.41
CA LEU A 148 -1.46 -3.87 14.96
C LEU A 148 -1.65 -2.48 15.56
N LEU A 149 -1.61 -2.38 16.91
CA LEU A 149 -1.92 -1.19 17.68
C LEU A 149 -0.72 -0.77 18.52
N LEU A 150 0.19 0.02 17.94
CA LEU A 150 1.45 0.45 18.56
C LEU A 150 1.37 1.94 18.98
N SER A 151 0.43 2.28 19.89
CA SER A 151 0.17 3.68 20.23
C SER A 151 0.96 4.18 21.45
N ASP A 152 1.30 3.28 22.38
CA ASP A 152 1.91 3.63 23.67
C ASP A 152 3.41 3.29 23.73
N PHE A 153 3.99 2.97 22.58
CA PHE A 153 5.38 2.61 22.44
C PHE A 153 6.25 3.85 22.13
N SER A 154 7.48 3.86 22.61
CA SER A 154 8.48 4.88 22.25
C SER A 154 9.08 4.56 20.87
N LEU A 155 8.23 4.52 19.86
CA LEU A 155 8.60 4.15 18.50
C LEU A 155 9.52 5.20 17.88
N SER A 156 10.59 4.76 17.23
CA SER A 156 11.49 5.62 16.48
C SER A 156 12.15 4.87 15.33
N GLY A 157 11.90 5.30 14.10
CA GLY A 157 12.47 4.65 12.90
C GLY A 157 11.59 4.77 11.67
N ASN A 158 11.82 3.90 10.71
CA ASN A 158 11.07 3.85 9.47
C ASN A 158 10.11 2.65 9.47
N LEU A 159 8.91 2.80 8.90
CA LEU A 159 8.08 1.64 8.60
C LEU A 159 8.74 0.82 7.49
N PRO A 160 8.98 -0.48 7.70
CA PRO A 160 9.61 -1.33 6.69
C PRO A 160 8.62 -1.79 5.62
N ASN A 161 9.13 -2.18 4.47
CA ASN A 161 8.29 -2.69 3.38
C ASN A 161 7.53 -3.98 3.77
N GLU A 162 8.06 -4.74 4.70
CA GLU A 162 7.50 -6.00 5.19
C GLU A 162 6.15 -5.82 5.87
N VAL A 163 5.80 -4.60 6.33
CA VAL A 163 4.46 -4.32 6.85
C VAL A 163 3.37 -4.66 5.82
N GLY A 164 3.66 -4.46 4.53
CA GLY A 164 2.77 -4.84 3.43
C GLY A 164 2.56 -6.36 3.26
N ASN A 165 3.28 -7.19 4.00
CA ASN A 165 3.11 -8.65 4.01
C ASN A 165 2.05 -9.13 5.01
N LEU A 166 1.57 -8.26 5.89
CA LEU A 166 0.51 -8.58 6.86
C LEU A 166 -0.88 -8.56 6.17
N ARG A 167 -1.12 -9.53 5.29
CA ARG A 167 -2.25 -9.53 4.34
C ARG A 167 -3.63 -9.64 4.99
N GLU A 168 -3.69 -10.15 6.22
CA GLU A 168 -4.92 -10.26 6.97
C GLU A 168 -5.20 -9.03 7.85
N LEU A 169 -4.32 -8.03 7.80
CA LEU A 169 -4.44 -6.84 8.63
C LEU A 169 -5.67 -6.02 8.26
N THR A 170 -6.55 -5.80 9.24
CA THR A 170 -7.74 -4.97 9.14
C THR A 170 -7.58 -3.61 9.83
N SER A 171 -6.70 -3.53 10.82
CA SER A 171 -6.43 -2.29 11.56
C SER A 171 -4.94 -2.09 11.79
N LEU A 172 -4.44 -0.93 11.37
CA LEU A 172 -3.06 -0.49 11.60
C LEU A 172 -3.08 0.87 12.29
N ARG A 173 -2.62 0.90 13.56
CA ARG A 173 -2.42 2.12 14.31
C ARG A 173 -1.01 2.19 14.86
N ILE A 174 -0.28 3.22 14.43
CA ILE A 174 1.10 3.46 14.86
C ILE A 174 1.24 4.93 15.24
N THR A 175 1.70 5.17 16.48
CA THR A 175 1.96 6.52 16.98
C THR A 175 3.37 6.58 17.53
N GLY A 176 4.21 7.47 16.97
CA GLY A 176 5.60 7.59 17.40
C GLY A 176 6.44 8.46 16.46
N LYS A 177 7.75 8.35 16.57
CA LYS A 177 8.70 9.06 15.71
C LYS A 177 8.96 8.24 14.43
N VAL A 178 7.95 8.11 13.59
CA VAL A 178 8.07 7.40 12.30
C VAL A 178 8.46 8.40 11.22
N TYR A 179 9.54 8.11 10.49
CA TYR A 179 10.14 9.06 9.54
C TYR A 179 9.87 8.69 8.07
N LYS A 180 9.45 7.48 7.80
CA LYS A 180 9.19 7.01 6.43
C LYS A 180 8.05 6.01 6.40
N CYS A 181 7.21 6.14 5.37
CA CYS A 181 6.11 5.24 5.07
C CYS A 181 6.40 4.47 3.77
N PRO A 182 6.26 3.14 3.77
CA PRO A 182 6.52 2.36 2.57
C PRO A 182 5.30 2.30 1.64
N ASN A 183 5.56 2.29 0.33
CA ASN A 183 4.51 2.09 -0.67
C ASN A 183 3.81 0.73 -0.56
N SER A 184 4.45 -0.26 0.08
CA SER A 184 3.87 -1.60 0.27
C SER A 184 2.59 -1.62 1.12
N LEU A 185 2.26 -0.53 1.82
CA LEU A 185 0.98 -0.40 2.52
C LEU A 185 -0.24 -0.59 1.60
N ILE A 186 -0.13 -0.23 0.31
CA ILE A 186 -1.21 -0.45 -0.67
C ILE A 186 -1.53 -1.94 -0.88
N ASN A 187 -0.65 -2.82 -0.46
CA ASN A 187 -0.84 -4.26 -0.53
C ASN A 187 -1.81 -4.81 0.53
N LEU A 188 -2.19 -4.01 1.51
CA LEU A 188 -3.09 -4.38 2.62
C LEU A 188 -4.56 -4.26 2.18
N ARG A 189 -5.03 -5.19 1.35
CA ARG A 189 -6.35 -5.15 0.74
C ARG A 189 -7.52 -5.25 1.74
N LYS A 190 -7.29 -5.92 2.89
CA LYS A 190 -8.28 -6.09 3.96
C LYS A 190 -8.25 -4.98 5.00
N LEU A 191 -7.31 -4.04 4.88
CA LEU A 191 -7.17 -2.95 5.84
C LEU A 191 -8.40 -2.04 5.79
N GLU A 192 -9.08 -1.92 6.94
CA GLU A 192 -10.26 -1.07 7.11
C GLU A 192 -9.92 0.26 7.78
N SER A 193 -8.96 0.25 8.70
CA SER A 193 -8.55 1.45 9.43
C SER A 193 -7.03 1.63 9.39
N LEU A 194 -6.58 2.77 8.88
CA LEU A 194 -5.19 3.19 8.85
C LEU A 194 -5.01 4.50 9.62
N ASN A 195 -4.38 4.40 10.78
CA ASN A 195 -4.07 5.54 11.63
C ASN A 195 -2.57 5.53 11.95
N VAL A 196 -1.81 6.32 11.23
CA VAL A 196 -0.36 6.42 11.44
C VAL A 196 -0.02 7.88 11.72
N ASN A 197 0.53 8.12 12.89
CA ASN A 197 1.01 9.45 13.28
C ASN A 197 2.53 9.50 13.12
N PHE A 198 2.99 10.33 12.21
CA PHE A 198 4.40 10.47 11.87
C PHE A 198 5.07 11.59 12.68
N SER A 199 6.39 11.60 12.68
CA SER A 199 7.16 12.72 13.19
C SER A 199 6.98 13.94 12.31
N ASP A 200 7.08 15.12 12.92
CA ASP A 200 7.05 16.38 12.20
C ASP A 200 8.09 16.39 11.06
N GLY A 201 7.66 16.83 9.88
CA GLY A 201 8.50 16.88 8.68
C GLY A 201 8.67 15.55 7.92
N THR A 202 7.99 14.47 8.31
CA THR A 202 7.99 13.23 7.53
C THR A 202 7.33 13.46 6.16
N GLU A 203 8.08 13.18 5.10
CA GLU A 203 7.55 13.22 3.74
C GLU A 203 7.04 11.83 3.37
N TRP A 204 5.77 11.75 3.01
CA TRP A 204 5.20 10.57 2.39
C TRP A 204 4.84 10.88 0.95
N PHE A 205 5.48 10.19 0.06
CA PHE A 205 5.05 10.17 -1.33
C PHE A 205 3.94 9.13 -1.45
N LEU A 206 2.70 9.60 -1.42
CA LEU A 206 1.56 8.76 -1.70
C LEU A 206 1.73 8.11 -3.07
N PRO A 207 1.48 6.80 -3.21
CA PRO A 207 1.38 6.23 -4.55
C PRO A 207 0.25 6.92 -5.31
N ASN A 208 0.43 7.12 -6.61
CA ASN A 208 -0.57 7.80 -7.46
C ASN A 208 -1.91 7.04 -7.51
N ASP A 209 -1.88 5.74 -7.21
CA ASP A 209 -3.05 4.87 -7.18
C ASP A 209 -3.05 4.04 -5.90
N MET A 210 -4.11 4.19 -5.11
CA MET A 210 -4.38 3.42 -3.89
C MET A 210 -5.63 2.53 -4.04
N SER A 211 -6.13 2.32 -5.26
CA SER A 211 -7.34 1.55 -5.54
C SER A 211 -7.27 0.09 -5.09
N SER A 212 -6.05 -0.44 -4.89
CA SER A 212 -5.84 -1.80 -4.35
C SER A 212 -6.21 -1.94 -2.87
N MET A 213 -6.36 -0.84 -2.12
CA MET A 213 -6.82 -0.84 -0.73
C MET A 213 -8.35 -0.93 -0.67
N LEU A 214 -8.87 -2.08 -1.05
CA LEU A 214 -10.29 -2.31 -1.34
C LEU A 214 -11.24 -2.10 -0.15
N SER A 215 -10.74 -2.27 1.06
CA SER A 215 -11.54 -2.26 2.29
C SER A 215 -11.33 -1.02 3.15
N LEU A 216 -10.45 -0.08 2.75
CA LEU A 216 -10.07 1.04 3.60
C LEU A 216 -11.23 2.02 3.77
N LYS A 217 -11.79 2.05 5.00
CA LYS A 217 -12.90 2.92 5.41
C LYS A 217 -12.43 4.16 6.14
N GLU A 218 -11.37 4.03 6.94
CA GLU A 218 -10.85 5.13 7.74
C GLU A 218 -9.37 5.36 7.45
N PHE A 219 -9.03 6.60 7.08
CA PHE A 219 -7.65 7.00 6.87
C PHE A 219 -7.31 8.26 7.63
N LYS A 220 -6.34 8.15 8.54
CA LYS A 220 -5.86 9.25 9.39
C LYS A 220 -4.33 9.27 9.42
N PRO A 221 -3.67 9.85 8.42
CA PRO A 221 -2.24 10.12 8.46
C PRO A 221 -1.99 11.39 9.28
N GLY A 222 -1.41 11.28 10.48
CA GLY A 222 -1.05 12.45 11.28
C GLY A 222 0.30 13.04 10.85
N GLN A 223 0.44 14.38 10.92
CA GLN A 223 1.71 15.13 10.78
C GLN A 223 2.53 14.88 9.51
N LEU A 224 1.91 14.40 8.44
CA LEU A 224 2.55 14.24 7.13
C LEU A 224 2.64 15.55 6.37
N LYS A 225 3.69 15.69 5.57
CA LYS A 225 3.78 16.69 4.52
C LYS A 225 3.34 16.06 3.21
N ILE A 226 2.16 16.41 2.75
CA ILE A 226 1.59 15.87 1.49
C ILE A 226 1.64 16.99 0.44
N PRO A 227 2.38 16.80 -0.66
CA PRO A 227 2.32 17.72 -1.79
C PRO A 227 0.90 17.75 -2.37
N MET A 228 0.38 18.95 -2.72
CA MET A 228 -0.98 19.08 -3.23
C MET A 228 -1.22 18.26 -4.50
N GLU A 229 -0.22 18.13 -5.36
CA GLU A 229 -0.26 17.29 -6.56
C GLU A 229 -0.48 15.80 -6.28
N SER A 230 -0.10 15.34 -5.08
CA SER A 230 -0.32 13.94 -4.64
C SER A 230 -1.69 13.73 -3.99
N PHE A 231 -2.42 14.79 -3.70
CA PHE A 231 -3.70 14.70 -2.98
C PHE A 231 -4.75 13.87 -3.73
N ALA A 232 -4.75 13.94 -5.07
CA ALA A 232 -5.69 13.19 -5.90
C ALA A 232 -5.57 11.67 -5.75
N ALA A 233 -4.47 11.16 -5.20
CA ALA A 233 -4.31 9.74 -4.89
C ALA A 233 -5.36 9.25 -3.86
N PHE A 234 -5.82 10.09 -2.92
CA PHE A 234 -6.89 9.73 -1.99
C PHE A 234 -8.21 9.42 -2.71
N TYR A 235 -8.44 10.06 -3.86
CA TYR A 235 -9.67 9.87 -4.64
C TYR A 235 -9.77 8.51 -5.34
N THR A 236 -8.70 7.72 -5.29
CA THR A 236 -8.67 6.35 -5.83
C THR A 236 -9.13 5.30 -4.80
N LEU A 237 -9.33 5.67 -3.53
CA LEU A 237 -9.76 4.78 -2.45
C LEU A 237 -11.24 4.41 -2.61
N PRO A 238 -11.59 3.14 -2.91
CA PRO A 238 -12.95 2.79 -3.33
C PRO A 238 -13.97 2.74 -2.19
N ALA A 239 -13.55 2.47 -0.96
CA ALA A 239 -14.44 2.24 0.18
C ALA A 239 -14.34 3.31 1.27
N LEU A 240 -13.64 4.42 1.02
CA LEU A 240 -13.32 5.40 2.06
C LEU A 240 -14.57 6.10 2.59
N GLU A 241 -14.80 5.99 3.90
CA GLU A 241 -15.89 6.61 4.63
C GLU A 241 -15.45 7.82 5.46
N SER A 242 -14.22 7.80 5.98
CA SER A 242 -13.68 8.85 6.82
C SER A 242 -12.24 9.17 6.41
N LEU A 243 -12.00 10.43 6.06
CA LEU A 243 -10.68 10.98 5.77
C LEU A 243 -10.37 12.10 6.76
N SER A 244 -9.37 11.89 7.62
CA SER A 244 -8.94 12.91 8.57
C SER A 244 -7.52 13.35 8.25
N LEU A 245 -7.40 14.53 7.70
CA LEU A 245 -6.16 15.20 7.33
C LEU A 245 -5.87 16.39 8.25
N SER A 246 -6.43 16.36 9.46
CA SER A 246 -6.22 17.42 10.43
C SER A 246 -4.74 17.54 10.81
N THR A 247 -4.26 18.79 10.89
CA THR A 247 -2.87 19.11 11.26
C THR A 247 -1.77 18.66 10.29
N ILE A 248 -2.13 18.16 9.12
CA ILE A 248 -1.13 17.90 8.08
C ILE A 248 -0.76 19.21 7.36
N TYR A 249 0.47 19.22 6.83
CA TYR A 249 0.95 20.37 6.08
C TYR A 249 0.41 20.33 4.65
N LEU A 250 -0.76 20.96 4.44
CA LEU A 250 -1.48 21.00 3.17
C LEU A 250 -1.79 22.46 2.83
N ILE A 251 -1.29 22.95 1.69
CA ILE A 251 -1.42 24.36 1.27
C ILE A 251 -1.90 24.41 -0.19
N GLY A 252 -2.93 25.18 -0.45
CA GLY A 252 -3.44 25.44 -1.80
C GLY A 252 -4.91 25.07 -1.97
N ASP A 253 -5.35 25.04 -3.21
CA ASP A 253 -6.69 24.61 -3.58
C ASP A 253 -6.78 23.10 -3.60
N LEU A 254 -7.81 22.51 -2.98
CA LEU A 254 -8.03 21.08 -3.12
C LEU A 254 -8.37 20.73 -4.58
N PRO A 255 -7.74 19.72 -5.16
CA PRO A 255 -7.99 19.35 -6.55
C PRO A 255 -9.39 18.77 -6.74
N GLU A 256 -9.95 18.97 -7.93
CA GLU A 256 -11.20 18.36 -8.35
C GLU A 256 -11.08 16.82 -8.35
N GLY A 257 -12.21 16.13 -8.17
CA GLY A 257 -12.29 14.67 -8.18
C GLY A 257 -12.69 14.06 -6.83
N ILE A 258 -12.98 14.87 -5.81
CA ILE A 258 -13.46 14.39 -4.50
C ILE A 258 -14.78 13.62 -4.63
N SER A 259 -15.58 13.94 -5.63
CA SER A 259 -16.82 13.23 -5.98
C SER A 259 -16.66 11.73 -6.26
N LYS A 260 -15.43 11.26 -6.53
CA LYS A 260 -15.10 9.85 -6.68
C LYS A 260 -15.23 9.06 -5.37
N LEU A 261 -15.11 9.74 -4.24
CA LEU A 261 -15.24 9.14 -2.91
C LEU A 261 -16.73 8.92 -2.54
N LYS A 262 -17.39 8.02 -3.26
CA LYS A 262 -18.86 7.79 -3.18
C LYS A 262 -19.36 7.35 -1.80
N HIS A 263 -18.49 6.88 -0.91
CA HIS A 263 -18.84 6.42 0.43
C HIS A 263 -18.42 7.39 1.53
N LEU A 264 -17.83 8.55 1.19
CA LEU A 264 -17.28 9.48 2.16
C LEU A 264 -18.38 10.12 3.01
N LYS A 265 -18.34 9.89 4.33
CA LYS A 265 -19.26 10.40 5.34
C LYS A 265 -18.65 11.54 6.15
N SER A 266 -17.34 11.51 6.36
CA SER A 266 -16.62 12.47 7.17
C SER A 266 -15.34 12.93 6.50
N LEU A 267 -15.19 14.26 6.36
CA LEU A 267 -13.97 14.90 5.89
C LEU A 267 -13.48 15.90 6.94
N ASP A 268 -12.28 15.62 7.48
CA ASP A 268 -11.64 16.50 8.46
C ASP A 268 -10.35 17.10 7.88
N LEU A 269 -10.37 18.40 7.67
CA LEU A 269 -9.28 19.22 7.15
C LEU A 269 -8.82 20.26 8.18
N ALA A 270 -9.15 20.07 9.47
CA ALA A 270 -8.88 21.07 10.49
C ALA A 270 -7.39 21.41 10.59
N GLY A 271 -7.11 22.72 10.67
CA GLY A 271 -5.75 23.23 10.82
C GLY A 271 -4.89 23.18 9.56
N THR A 272 -5.46 22.82 8.41
CA THR A 272 -4.77 22.92 7.10
C THR A 272 -4.80 24.34 6.55
N ASN A 273 -3.92 24.63 5.58
CA ASN A 273 -3.85 25.94 4.90
C ASN A 273 -4.45 25.87 3.48
N ILE A 274 -5.57 25.18 3.32
CA ILE A 274 -6.29 25.15 2.05
C ILE A 274 -6.91 26.53 1.74
N TYR A 275 -6.99 26.87 0.46
CA TYR A 275 -7.56 28.14 -0.01
C TYR A 275 -9.04 28.03 -0.40
N SER A 276 -9.42 26.91 -1.01
CA SER A 276 -10.78 26.62 -1.45
C SER A 276 -11.08 25.12 -1.40
N LEU A 277 -12.38 24.80 -1.43
CA LEU A 277 -12.88 23.44 -1.65
C LEU A 277 -13.11 23.20 -3.15
N PRO A 278 -13.02 21.96 -3.65
CA PRO A 278 -13.28 21.67 -5.05
C PRO A 278 -14.78 21.83 -5.38
N ASN A 279 -15.08 22.20 -6.63
CA ASN A 279 -16.46 22.43 -7.03
C ASN A 279 -17.33 21.17 -6.99
N ASP A 280 -16.74 19.99 -7.23
CA ASP A 280 -17.42 18.70 -7.21
C ASP A 280 -17.71 18.17 -5.80
N ILE A 281 -17.38 18.93 -4.73
CA ILE A 281 -17.72 18.53 -3.35
C ILE A 281 -19.25 18.38 -3.17
N GLY A 282 -20.05 19.18 -3.89
CA GLY A 282 -21.50 19.11 -3.85
C GLY A 282 -22.09 17.78 -4.34
N GLU A 283 -21.32 16.97 -5.09
CA GLU A 283 -21.74 15.65 -5.54
C GLU A 283 -21.68 14.58 -4.42
N LEU A 284 -21.09 14.93 -3.25
CA LEU A 284 -21.11 14.09 -2.05
C LEU A 284 -22.40 14.26 -1.22
N ALA A 285 -23.41 14.90 -1.76
CA ALA A 285 -24.65 15.30 -1.07
C ALA A 285 -25.37 14.16 -0.34
N GLU A 286 -25.34 12.95 -0.91
CA GLU A 286 -26.04 11.80 -0.34
C GLU A 286 -25.32 11.20 0.90
N ASN A 287 -24.01 11.33 0.99
CA ASN A 287 -23.20 10.60 1.96
C ASN A 287 -22.47 11.49 2.96
N LEU A 288 -21.97 12.66 2.56
CA LEU A 288 -21.19 13.51 3.44
C LEU A 288 -22.06 14.13 4.54
N THR A 289 -21.78 13.74 5.78
CA THR A 289 -22.52 14.20 6.97
C THR A 289 -21.70 15.13 7.86
N THR A 290 -20.37 15.06 7.77
CA THR A 290 -19.48 15.85 8.61
C THR A 290 -18.37 16.48 7.78
N LEU A 291 -18.21 17.79 7.88
CA LEU A 291 -17.13 18.55 7.28
C LEU A 291 -16.48 19.44 8.34
N ASN A 292 -15.23 19.15 8.70
CA ASN A 292 -14.49 19.92 9.68
C ASN A 292 -13.40 20.75 9.00
N LEU A 293 -13.56 22.06 9.04
CA LEU A 293 -12.64 23.06 8.50
C LEU A 293 -12.09 23.96 9.60
N ARG A 294 -12.18 23.54 10.86
CA ARG A 294 -11.70 24.32 12.00
C ARG A 294 -10.26 24.76 11.80
N GLY A 295 -10.01 26.05 11.95
CA GLY A 295 -8.66 26.59 11.89
C GLY A 295 -8.03 26.63 10.50
N CYS A 296 -8.78 26.43 9.41
CA CYS A 296 -8.32 26.65 8.04
C CYS A 296 -8.16 28.14 7.80
N GLN A 297 -7.05 28.71 8.26
CA GLN A 297 -6.85 30.16 8.32
C GLN A 297 -6.74 30.83 6.95
N ALA A 298 -6.40 30.08 5.91
CA ALA A 298 -6.25 30.57 4.54
C ALA A 298 -7.51 30.34 3.67
N LEU A 299 -8.54 29.66 4.21
CA LEU A 299 -9.77 29.36 3.47
C LEU A 299 -10.58 30.63 3.21
N ALA A 300 -10.63 31.06 1.95
CA ALA A 300 -11.28 32.30 1.55
C ALA A 300 -12.74 32.09 1.17
N SER A 301 -13.13 30.96 0.63
CA SER A 301 -14.48 30.62 0.19
C SER A 301 -14.77 29.13 0.37
N LEU A 302 -16.03 28.82 0.64
CA LEU A 302 -16.54 27.43 0.65
C LEU A 302 -17.00 26.97 -0.75
N GLY A 303 -17.10 27.90 -1.71
CA GLY A 303 -17.71 27.64 -3.02
C GLY A 303 -19.24 27.46 -2.94
N GLU A 304 -19.93 27.75 -4.04
CA GLU A 304 -21.40 27.69 -4.08
C GLU A 304 -21.98 26.30 -3.95
N ASN A 305 -21.23 25.28 -4.41
CA ASN A 305 -21.69 23.89 -4.42
C ASN A 305 -21.75 23.25 -3.02
N ILE A 306 -21.21 23.90 -1.99
CA ILE A 306 -21.36 23.44 -0.60
C ILE A 306 -22.84 23.38 -0.18
N GLY A 307 -23.68 24.28 -0.69
CA GLY A 307 -25.13 24.30 -0.44
C GLY A 307 -25.87 23.06 -0.97
N LYS A 308 -25.26 22.29 -1.86
CA LYS A 308 -25.83 21.01 -2.36
C LYS A 308 -25.71 19.86 -1.37
N LEU A 309 -24.92 20.00 -0.31
CA LEU A 309 -24.70 18.95 0.69
C LEU A 309 -25.92 18.82 1.64
N VAL A 310 -27.05 18.38 1.13
CA VAL A 310 -28.34 18.32 1.84
C VAL A 310 -28.34 17.38 3.06
N ASN A 311 -27.42 16.42 3.12
CA ASN A 311 -27.28 15.51 4.25
C ASN A 311 -26.19 15.93 5.25
N LEU A 312 -25.56 17.09 5.04
CA LEU A 312 -24.54 17.60 5.96
C LEU A 312 -25.16 17.97 7.30
N LYS A 313 -24.75 17.29 8.36
CA LYS A 313 -25.24 17.50 9.74
C LYS A 313 -24.32 18.39 10.55
N THR A 314 -23.03 18.35 10.24
CA THR A 314 -22.00 19.06 10.99
C THR A 314 -21.05 19.77 10.05
N LEU A 315 -21.01 21.10 10.16
CA LEU A 315 -20.00 21.95 9.52
C LEU A 315 -19.28 22.76 10.59
N ILE A 316 -17.96 22.62 10.70
CA ILE A 316 -17.14 23.32 11.69
C ILE A 316 -16.24 24.32 10.96
N LEU A 317 -16.47 25.63 11.21
CA LEU A 317 -15.76 26.75 10.58
C LEU A 317 -15.00 27.64 11.58
N SER A 318 -14.96 27.25 12.86
CA SER A 318 -14.30 28.05 13.89
C SER A 318 -12.83 28.26 13.56
N GLY A 319 -12.37 29.52 13.57
CA GLY A 319 -10.98 29.86 13.29
C GLY A 319 -10.61 30.02 11.81
N CYS A 320 -11.56 29.98 10.87
CA CYS A 320 -11.36 30.35 9.46
C CYS A 320 -11.31 31.89 9.35
N LYS A 321 -10.12 32.47 9.53
CA LYS A 321 -9.97 33.94 9.72
C LYS A 321 -10.27 34.79 8.48
N VAL A 322 -10.08 34.24 7.28
CA VAL A 322 -10.29 34.96 6.02
C VAL A 322 -11.63 34.67 5.37
N LEU A 323 -12.37 33.67 5.84
CA LEU A 323 -13.71 33.36 5.37
C LEU A 323 -14.67 34.46 5.86
N LYS A 324 -15.26 35.21 4.94
CA LYS A 324 -16.09 36.38 5.27
C LYS A 324 -17.59 36.10 5.24
N GLU A 325 -18.01 35.22 4.36
CA GLU A 325 -19.42 34.95 4.11
C GLU A 325 -19.64 33.46 3.76
N LEU A 326 -20.86 33.02 3.98
CA LEU A 326 -21.34 31.72 3.49
C LEU A 326 -21.98 31.92 2.13
N PRO A 327 -21.91 30.90 1.23
CA PRO A 327 -22.57 31.01 -0.09
C PRO A 327 -24.07 31.23 0.02
N GLU A 328 -24.65 31.90 -0.98
CA GLU A 328 -26.11 32.04 -1.09
C GLU A 328 -26.77 30.66 -1.19
N GLY A 329 -27.83 30.43 -0.43
CA GLY A 329 -28.52 29.12 -0.39
C GLY A 329 -27.95 28.12 0.60
N PHE A 330 -27.01 28.55 1.45
CA PHE A 330 -26.57 27.75 2.58
C PHE A 330 -27.53 27.99 3.78
N GLY A 331 -28.54 27.09 3.94
CA GLY A 331 -29.55 27.25 5.01
C GLY A 331 -30.72 26.29 4.84
#